data_f2118624d022190f8ce620ea1a00275b
#
_entry.id   f2118624d022190f8ce620ea1a00275b
#
_cell.length_a   1.000
_cell.length_b   1.000
_cell.length_c   1.000
_cell.angle_alpha   90.00
_cell.angle_beta   90.00
_cell.angle_gamma   90.00
#
_symmetry.space_group_name_H-M   'P 1'
#
loop_
_entity.id
_entity.type
_entity.pdbx_description
1 polymer ?
#
loop_
_entity_poly.entity_id
_entity_poly.type
_entity_poly.pdbx_seq_one_letter_code
_entity_poly.pdbx_strand_id
1 'polypeptide(L)' 'QRINAAARENGMTYNRFIQGLKASGLEIDRRVLSDIATNDPAAFKVLVDVSRKNLPAA' A
#
# COMPACT_ATOMS: atom_id res chain seq x y z
N GLN A 1 -4.38 12.88 2.33
CA GLN A 1 -3.26 12.47 1.53
C GLN A 1 -3.61 11.31 0.64
N ARG A 2 -2.97 11.27 -0.52
CA ARG A 2 -3.36 10.33 -1.56
C ARG A 2 -3.10 8.88 -1.20
N ILE A 3 -1.97 8.61 -0.56
CA ILE A 3 -1.65 7.23 -0.16
C ILE A 3 -2.69 6.73 0.83
N ASN A 4 -3.02 7.56 1.80
CA ASN A 4 -4.00 7.19 2.82
C ASN A 4 -5.37 6.95 2.20
N ALA A 5 -5.81 7.85 1.32
CA ALA A 5 -7.09 7.72 0.65
C ALA A 5 -7.13 6.47 -0.22
N ALA A 6 -6.07 6.21 -0.98
CA ALA A 6 -6.02 5.04 -1.86
C ALA A 6 -6.03 3.75 -1.06
N ALA A 7 -5.31 3.71 0.06
CA ALA A 7 -5.31 2.53 0.93
C ALA A 7 -6.69 2.30 1.51
N ARG A 8 -7.37 3.35 1.93
CA ARG A 8 -8.72 3.24 2.47
C ARG A 8 -9.72 2.75 1.44
N GLU A 9 -9.59 3.21 0.21
CA GLU A 9 -10.45 2.76 -0.88
C GLU A 9 -10.33 1.26 -1.09
N ASN A 10 -9.17 0.70 -0.76
CA ASN A 10 -8.92 -0.74 -0.89
C ASN A 10 -9.14 -1.48 0.44
N GLY A 11 -9.72 -0.82 1.43
CA GLY A 11 -10.07 -1.46 2.68
C GLY A 11 -8.93 -1.60 3.68
N MET A 12 -7.89 -0.80 3.54
CA MET A 12 -6.74 -0.84 4.44
C MET A 12 -6.44 0.53 5.01
N THR A 13 -5.83 0.56 6.19
CA THR A 13 -5.29 1.80 6.71
C THR A 13 -3.86 1.99 6.19
N TYR A 14 -3.40 3.24 6.19
CA TYR A 14 -2.04 3.53 5.75
C TYR A 14 -1.00 2.75 6.56
N ASN A 15 -1.18 2.72 7.88
CA ASN A 15 -0.22 2.02 8.75
C ASN A 15 -0.14 0.53 8.43
N ARG A 16 -1.29 -0.11 8.20
CA ARG A 16 -1.34 -1.52 7.84
C ARG A 16 -0.69 -1.77 6.50
N PHE A 17 -0.98 -0.90 5.54
CA PHE A 17 -0.42 -1.01 4.21
C PHE A 17 1.12 -0.98 4.26
N ILE A 18 1.67 0.01 4.97
CA ILE A 18 3.12 0.15 5.10
C ILE A 18 3.71 -1.05 5.83
N GLN A 19 3.04 -1.51 6.87
CA GLN A 19 3.51 -2.66 7.64
C GLN A 19 3.59 -3.92 6.76
N GLY A 20 2.57 -4.14 5.94
CA GLY A 20 2.56 -5.28 5.05
C GLY A 20 3.65 -5.20 3.98
N LEU A 21 3.89 -4.01 3.45
CA LEU A 21 4.96 -3.83 2.47
C LEU A 21 6.33 -4.13 3.08
N LYS A 22 6.56 -3.68 4.29
CA LYS A 22 7.81 -3.98 4.98
C LYS A 22 7.95 -5.47 5.25
N ALA A 23 6.86 -6.12 5.62
CA ALA A 23 6.88 -7.55 5.87
C ALA A 23 7.17 -8.35 4.60
N SER A 24 6.78 -7.81 3.44
CA SER A 24 7.05 -8.46 2.16
C SER A 24 8.48 -8.26 1.68
N GLY A 25 9.24 -7.42 2.37
CA GLY A 25 10.61 -7.13 1.98
C GLY A 25 10.76 -6.01 0.97
N LEU A 26 9.67 -5.36 0.62
CA LEU A 26 9.70 -4.24 -0.33
C LEU A 26 10.08 -2.96 0.39
N GLU A 27 11.10 -2.30 -0.11
CA GLU A 27 11.50 -0.99 0.40
C GLU A 27 11.06 0.07 -0.60
N ILE A 28 9.86 0.60 -0.38
CA ILE A 28 9.30 1.62 -1.25
C ILE A 28 9.15 2.92 -0.48
N ASP A 29 9.68 3.98 -1.05
CA ASP A 29 9.61 5.30 -0.45
C ASP A 29 8.20 5.87 -0.56
N ARG A 30 7.85 6.76 0.38
CA ARG A 30 6.54 7.43 0.37
C ARG A 30 6.31 8.19 -0.92
N ARG A 31 7.37 8.78 -1.48
CA ARG A 31 7.25 9.51 -2.74
C ARG A 31 6.84 8.61 -3.88
N VAL A 32 7.44 7.42 -3.93
CA VAL A 32 7.11 6.45 -4.97
C VAL A 32 5.67 5.99 -4.80
N LEU A 33 5.25 5.72 -3.57
CA LEU A 33 3.88 5.31 -3.31
C LEU A 33 2.88 6.39 -3.71
N SER A 34 3.19 7.64 -3.40
CA SER A 34 2.31 8.74 -3.77
C SER A 34 2.21 8.88 -5.29
N ASP A 35 3.34 8.73 -5.98
CA ASP A 35 3.36 8.77 -7.44
C ASP A 35 2.51 7.66 -8.03
N ILE A 36 2.66 6.45 -7.53
CA ILE A 36 1.90 5.31 -8.03
C ILE A 36 0.41 5.52 -7.76
N ALA A 37 0.06 5.99 -6.58
CA ALA A 37 -1.33 6.22 -6.22
C ALA A 37 -1.99 7.26 -7.14
N THR A 38 -1.20 8.23 -7.59
CA THR A 38 -1.69 9.31 -8.46
C THR A 38 -1.72 8.90 -9.92
N ASN A 39 -0.63 8.31 -10.40
CA ASN A 39 -0.43 8.07 -11.83
C ASN A 39 -0.82 6.67 -12.28
N ASP A 40 -0.80 5.72 -11.37
CA ASP A 40 -1.09 4.32 -11.73
C ASP A 40 -1.85 3.62 -10.59
N PRO A 41 -3.13 3.95 -10.43
CA PRO A 41 -3.93 3.34 -9.36
C PRO A 41 -4.02 1.82 -9.46
N ALA A 42 -3.93 1.26 -10.66
CA ALA A 42 -3.95 -0.18 -10.83
C ALA A 42 -2.73 -0.84 -10.20
N ALA A 43 -1.56 -0.23 -10.40
CA ALA A 43 -0.34 -0.73 -9.77
C ALA A 43 -0.42 -0.59 -8.25
N PHE A 44 -1.00 0.49 -7.77
CA PHE A 44 -1.20 0.69 -6.34
C PHE A 44 -2.06 -0.43 -5.75
N LYS A 45 -3.09 -0.81 -6.46
CA LYS A 45 -3.97 -1.89 -6.02
C LYS A 45 -3.20 -3.21 -5.88
N VAL A 46 -2.28 -3.48 -6.81
CA VAL A 46 -1.44 -4.67 -6.73
C VAL A 46 -0.57 -4.62 -5.47
N LEU A 47 -0.02 -3.45 -5.16
CA LEU A 47 0.77 -3.28 -3.95
C LEU A 47 -0.08 -3.51 -2.69
N VAL A 48 -1.32 -3.05 -2.70
CA VAL A 48 -2.23 -3.29 -1.59
C VAL A 48 -2.46 -4.79 -1.40
N ASP A 49 -2.65 -5.52 -2.49
CA ASP A 49 -2.83 -6.96 -2.41
C ASP A 49 -1.60 -7.64 -1.82
N VAL A 50 -0.42 -7.25 -2.28
CA VAL A 50 0.83 -7.81 -1.75
C VAL A 50 0.95 -7.53 -0.26
N SER A 51 0.65 -6.30 0.14
CA SER A 51 0.68 -5.92 1.55
C SER A 51 -0.28 -6.76 2.37
N ARG A 52 -1.49 -6.93 1.86
CA ARG A 52 -2.52 -7.70 2.57
C ARG A 52 -2.09 -9.15 2.78
N LYS A 53 -1.45 -9.74 1.78
CA LYS A 53 -1.00 -11.12 1.86
C LYS A 53 0.11 -11.31 2.88
N ASN A 54 0.86 -10.27 3.16
CA ASN A 54 2.00 -10.34 4.07
C ASN A 54 1.67 -9.82 5.46
N LEU A 55 0.46 -9.33 5.68
CA LEU A 55 0.03 -8.94 7.01
C LEU A 55 -0.36 -10.18 7.82
N PRO A 56 -0.05 -10.18 9.11
CA PRO A 56 -0.52 -11.27 9.98
C PRO A 56 -2.05 -11.25 10.03
N ALA A 57 -2.63 -12.42 10.09
CA ALA A 57 -4.08 -12.54 10.22
C ALA A 57 -4.51 -11.85 11.51
N ALA A 58 -5.37 -10.87 11.40
CA ALA A 58 -5.81 -10.09 12.55
C ALA A 58 -6.71 -10.91 13.45
#